data_0529807e64cfb40ff53a5a15d13fa6c6
#
_entry.id   0529807e64cfb40ff53a5a15d13fa6c6
#
_cell.length_a   1.000
_cell.length_b   1.000
_cell.length_c   1.000
_cell.angle_alpha   90.00
_cell.angle_beta   90.00
_cell.angle_gamma   90.00
#
_symmetry.space_group_name_H-M   'P 1'
#
loop_
_entity.id
_entity.type
_entity.pdbx_description
1 polymer ?
#
loop_
_entity_poly.entity_id
_entity_poly.type
_entity_poly.pdbx_seq_one_letter_code
_entity_poly.pdbx_strand_id
1 'polypeptide(L)'
;MIKRLFCSSLATLGMASAVALAADTPGSLMARYAQAAGVPVSALSATNGAALYRTEHPGRNAQPVSCASCHTANPKQAGRTRVGKAIEPLSPAANPERFTDAAKVEKWFRRNCQDVLQRECSAQEKGDFIAWLSQAK
;
A
#
# COMPACT_ATOMS: atom_id res chain seq x y z
N MET A 1 15.12 -69.35 -28.55
CA MET A 1 14.23 -68.30 -28.90
C MET A 1 14.12 -67.35 -27.70
N ILE A 2 14.84 -66.23 -27.72
CA ILE A 2 14.87 -65.23 -26.59
C ILE A 2 14.07 -64.01 -27.02
N LYS A 3 12.90 -63.84 -26.39
CA LYS A 3 12.08 -62.62 -26.56
C LYS A 3 12.66 -61.48 -25.75
N ARG A 4 13.18 -60.46 -26.42
CA ARG A 4 13.59 -59.19 -25.79
C ARG A 4 12.34 -58.30 -25.55
N LEU A 5 12.01 -58.03 -24.29
CA LEU A 5 11.05 -57.03 -23.91
C LEU A 5 11.73 -55.65 -23.98
N PHE A 6 11.21 -54.79 -24.86
CA PHE A 6 11.55 -53.35 -24.86
C PHE A 6 10.67 -52.64 -23.81
N CYS A 7 11.30 -52.13 -22.78
CA CYS A 7 10.66 -51.31 -21.79
C CYS A 7 10.80 -49.85 -22.26
N SER A 8 9.70 -49.28 -22.80
CA SER A 8 9.65 -47.87 -23.19
C SER A 8 9.36 -47.03 -21.96
N SER A 9 10.38 -46.31 -21.49
CA SER A 9 10.24 -45.32 -20.43
C SER A 9 9.67 -44.01 -21.01
N LEU A 10 8.41 -43.71 -20.73
CA LEU A 10 7.83 -42.35 -20.97
C LEU A 10 8.38 -41.41 -19.93
N ALA A 11 9.24 -40.49 -20.36
CA ALA A 11 9.65 -39.32 -19.55
C ALA A 11 8.55 -38.28 -19.63
N THR A 12 7.78 -38.09 -18.56
CA THR A 12 6.85 -36.97 -18.42
C THR A 12 7.60 -35.71 -18.07
N LEU A 13 7.73 -34.81 -19.03
CA LEU A 13 8.27 -33.47 -18.83
C LEU A 13 7.22 -32.61 -18.05
N GLY A 14 7.41 -32.47 -16.76
CA GLY A 14 6.59 -31.59 -15.92
C GLY A 14 6.89 -30.12 -16.25
N MET A 15 5.96 -29.41 -16.90
CA MET A 15 6.02 -27.98 -17.07
C MET A 15 5.72 -27.31 -15.72
N ALA A 16 6.77 -26.82 -15.06
CA ALA A 16 6.62 -25.93 -13.92
C ALA A 16 6.15 -24.57 -14.42
N SER A 17 4.85 -24.26 -14.27
CA SER A 17 4.32 -22.93 -14.53
C SER A 17 4.83 -21.99 -13.45
N ALA A 18 5.76 -21.10 -13.80
CA ALA A 18 6.17 -19.99 -12.95
C ALA A 18 5.00 -19.00 -12.83
N VAL A 19 4.36 -18.95 -11.67
CA VAL A 19 3.37 -17.90 -11.35
C VAL A 19 4.15 -16.61 -11.13
N ALA A 20 4.12 -15.70 -12.10
CA ALA A 20 4.65 -14.37 -11.92
C ALA A 20 3.75 -13.65 -10.89
N LEU A 21 4.31 -13.27 -9.74
CA LEU A 21 3.63 -12.40 -8.78
C LEU A 21 3.53 -11.01 -9.42
N ALA A 22 2.33 -10.62 -9.80
CA ALA A 22 2.07 -9.27 -10.28
C ALA A 22 2.32 -8.27 -9.14
N ALA A 23 2.94 -7.12 -9.47
CA ALA A 23 3.11 -6.03 -8.53
C ALA A 23 1.72 -5.55 -8.03
N ASP A 24 1.66 -5.12 -6.77
CA ASP A 24 0.45 -4.50 -6.25
C ASP A 24 0.13 -3.21 -7.01
N THR A 25 -1.11 -2.80 -6.95
CA THR A 25 -1.60 -1.53 -7.50
C THR A 25 -2.42 -0.80 -6.44
N PRO A 26 -2.62 0.52 -6.56
CA PRO A 26 -3.56 1.21 -5.68
C PRO A 26 -4.94 0.52 -5.63
N GLY A 27 -5.44 0.05 -6.77
CA GLY A 27 -6.71 -0.66 -6.87
C GLY A 27 -6.73 -1.99 -6.11
N SER A 28 -5.68 -2.83 -6.25
CA SER A 28 -5.59 -4.10 -5.52
C SER A 28 -5.47 -3.89 -4.02
N LEU A 29 -4.76 -2.87 -3.58
CA LEU A 29 -4.65 -2.50 -2.17
C LEU A 29 -5.98 -2.00 -1.60
N MET A 30 -6.69 -1.12 -2.33
CA MET A 30 -8.03 -0.67 -1.94
C MET A 30 -8.99 -1.84 -1.78
N ALA A 31 -9.00 -2.80 -2.72
CA ALA A 31 -9.84 -3.99 -2.63
C ALA A 31 -9.52 -4.82 -1.38
N ARG A 32 -8.24 -5.01 -1.07
CA ARG A 32 -7.77 -5.72 0.13
C ARG A 32 -8.20 -5.03 1.42
N TYR A 33 -8.07 -3.70 1.49
CA TYR A 33 -8.47 -2.94 2.67
C TYR A 33 -9.99 -2.88 2.84
N ALA A 34 -10.76 -2.74 1.76
CA ALA A 34 -12.21 -2.81 1.80
C ALA A 34 -12.69 -4.17 2.32
N GLN A 35 -12.09 -5.27 1.84
CA GLN A 35 -12.37 -6.62 2.33
C GLN A 35 -12.06 -6.75 3.83
N ALA A 36 -10.89 -6.27 4.27
CA ALA A 36 -10.48 -6.32 5.68
C ALA A 36 -11.38 -5.44 6.59
N ALA A 37 -11.97 -4.38 6.04
CA ALA A 37 -12.94 -3.52 6.71
C ALA A 37 -14.37 -4.08 6.69
N GLY A 38 -14.64 -5.14 5.92
CA GLY A 38 -15.98 -5.71 5.75
C GLY A 38 -16.93 -4.83 4.92
N VAL A 39 -16.40 -4.00 3.99
CA VAL A 39 -17.17 -3.06 3.17
C VAL A 39 -16.89 -3.25 1.68
N PRO A 40 -17.79 -2.85 0.77
CA PRO A 40 -17.47 -2.81 -0.65
C PRO A 40 -16.43 -1.71 -0.97
N VAL A 41 -15.66 -1.87 -2.04
CA VAL A 41 -14.64 -0.89 -2.47
C VAL A 41 -15.27 0.50 -2.71
N SER A 42 -16.52 0.56 -3.16
CA SER A 42 -17.27 1.81 -3.36
C SER A 42 -17.57 2.58 -2.07
N ALA A 43 -17.43 1.96 -0.90
CA ALA A 43 -17.58 2.63 0.39
C ALA A 43 -16.28 3.28 0.88
N LEU A 44 -15.16 3.09 0.17
CA LEU A 44 -13.94 3.84 0.45
C LEU A 44 -14.11 5.31 0.04
N SER A 45 -13.76 6.21 0.94
CA SER A 45 -14.02 7.64 0.81
C SER A 45 -12.72 8.44 0.64
N ALA A 46 -12.50 9.01 -0.54
CA ALA A 46 -11.41 9.94 -0.76
C ALA A 46 -11.49 11.18 0.13
N THR A 47 -12.71 11.63 0.49
CA THR A 47 -12.92 12.75 1.41
C THR A 47 -12.40 12.41 2.82
N ASN A 48 -12.71 11.21 3.32
CA ASN A 48 -12.21 10.75 4.62
C ASN A 48 -10.68 10.58 4.59
N GLY A 49 -10.14 10.04 3.50
CA GLY A 49 -8.69 9.93 3.30
C GLY A 49 -7.99 11.29 3.32
N ALA A 50 -8.58 12.29 2.67
CA ALA A 50 -8.09 13.66 2.70
C ALA A 50 -8.16 14.29 4.11
N ALA A 51 -9.25 14.02 4.84
CA ALA A 51 -9.42 14.47 6.22
C ALA A 51 -8.37 13.84 7.13
N LEU A 52 -8.21 12.50 7.09
CA LEU A 52 -7.18 11.76 7.84
C LEU A 52 -5.78 12.35 7.62
N TYR A 53 -5.45 12.69 6.37
CA TYR A 53 -4.15 13.24 6.01
C TYR A 53 -3.87 14.62 6.64
N ARG A 54 -4.90 15.47 6.72
CA ARG A 54 -4.76 16.89 7.12
C ARG A 54 -5.05 17.13 8.59
N THR A 55 -5.86 16.28 9.22
CA THR A 55 -6.25 16.46 10.63
C THR A 55 -5.03 16.39 11.53
N GLU A 56 -4.86 17.39 12.37
CA GLU A 56 -3.83 17.41 13.39
C GLU A 56 -4.25 16.59 14.62
N HIS A 57 -3.31 15.83 15.12
CA HIS A 57 -3.44 15.01 16.32
C HIS A 57 -2.35 15.37 17.32
N PRO A 58 -2.54 15.15 18.62
CA PRO A 58 -1.48 15.30 19.61
C PRO A 58 -0.45 14.19 19.40
N GLY A 59 0.60 14.47 18.63
CA GLY A 59 1.70 13.53 18.40
C GLY A 59 2.42 13.11 19.69
N ARG A 60 3.43 12.25 19.60
CA ARG A 60 4.12 11.65 20.76
C ARG A 60 4.59 12.65 21.83
N ASN A 61 4.87 13.89 21.44
CA ASN A 61 5.33 14.95 22.35
C ASN A 61 4.24 15.99 22.63
N ALA A 62 2.96 15.62 22.49
CA ALA A 62 1.80 16.52 22.57
C ALA A 62 1.85 17.73 21.61
N GLN A 63 2.78 17.75 20.66
CA GLN A 63 2.80 18.76 19.59
C GLN A 63 1.85 18.36 18.48
N PRO A 64 1.02 19.27 17.96
CA PRO A 64 0.16 19.00 16.84
C PRO A 64 0.93 18.45 15.65
N VAL A 65 0.48 17.33 15.10
CA VAL A 65 1.09 16.67 13.96
C VAL A 65 0.03 16.02 13.09
N SER A 66 0.22 16.11 11.77
CA SER A 66 -0.59 15.42 10.76
C SER A 66 0.33 14.70 9.77
N CYS A 67 -0.22 13.90 8.87
CA CYS A 67 0.57 13.35 7.77
C CYS A 67 1.18 14.48 6.91
N ALA A 68 0.42 15.55 6.70
CA ALA A 68 0.86 16.73 5.94
C ALA A 68 2.07 17.44 6.57
N SER A 69 2.30 17.30 7.88
CA SER A 69 3.45 17.94 8.57
C SER A 69 4.81 17.49 8.01
N CYS A 70 4.89 16.26 7.51
CA CYS A 70 6.11 15.73 6.88
C CYS A 70 5.97 15.58 5.35
N HIS A 71 4.76 15.31 4.86
CA HIS A 71 4.49 15.03 3.44
C HIS A 71 3.97 16.24 2.66
N THR A 72 3.93 17.42 3.26
CA THR A 72 3.37 18.68 2.73
C THR A 72 1.85 18.67 2.52
N ALA A 73 1.25 19.83 2.32
CA ALA A 73 -0.18 19.93 2.01
C ALA A 73 -0.52 19.37 0.61
N ASN A 74 0.46 19.35 -0.30
CA ASN A 74 0.32 18.80 -1.64
C ASN A 74 1.06 17.45 -1.75
N PRO A 75 0.36 16.31 -1.82
CA PRO A 75 0.97 14.98 -1.83
C PRO A 75 1.80 14.68 -3.09
N LYS A 76 1.78 15.55 -4.10
CA LYS A 76 2.64 15.46 -5.30
C LYS A 76 4.02 16.09 -5.09
N GLN A 77 4.23 16.79 -4.00
CA GLN A 77 5.52 17.39 -3.67
C GLN A 77 6.32 16.49 -2.74
N ALA A 78 7.65 16.57 -2.85
CA ALA A 78 8.55 15.93 -1.92
C ALA A 78 8.42 16.57 -0.53
N GLY A 79 8.34 15.73 0.49
CA GLY A 79 8.30 16.14 1.89
C GLY A 79 9.65 16.06 2.57
N ARG A 80 9.66 16.23 3.89
CA ARG A 80 10.86 16.07 4.73
C ARG A 80 10.51 15.48 6.09
N THR A 81 11.37 14.61 6.57
CA THR A 81 11.30 14.12 7.95
C THR A 81 11.69 15.26 8.92
N ARG A 82 11.40 15.05 10.21
CA ARG A 82 11.80 16.00 11.28
C ARG A 82 13.32 16.24 11.34
N VAL A 83 14.12 15.29 10.83
CA VAL A 83 15.60 15.42 10.77
C VAL A 83 16.07 15.86 9.39
N GLY A 84 15.19 16.41 8.55
CA GLY A 84 15.52 17.00 7.26
C GLY A 84 15.73 16.04 6.10
N LYS A 85 15.59 14.72 6.31
CA LYS A 85 15.69 13.74 5.21
C LYS A 85 14.53 13.88 4.25
N ALA A 86 14.81 13.92 2.95
CA ALA A 86 13.79 13.99 1.91
C ALA A 86 12.85 12.76 1.94
N ILE A 87 11.59 13.02 1.66
CA ILE A 87 10.54 12.01 1.47
C ILE A 87 9.97 12.21 0.07
N GLU A 88 10.01 11.17 -0.74
CA GLU A 88 9.45 11.19 -2.09
C GLU A 88 7.93 11.48 -2.07
N PRO A 89 7.37 12.06 -3.15
CA PRO A 89 5.95 12.33 -3.28
C PRO A 89 5.08 11.12 -2.92
N LEU A 90 3.93 11.36 -2.29
CA LEU A 90 2.99 10.29 -1.92
C LEU A 90 2.00 9.93 -3.03
N SER A 91 1.63 10.90 -3.88
CA SER A 91 0.70 10.65 -4.97
C SER A 91 1.33 9.73 -6.03
N PRO A 92 0.64 8.67 -6.47
CA PRO A 92 1.08 7.82 -7.59
C PRO A 92 1.27 8.61 -8.90
N ALA A 93 0.55 9.72 -9.08
CA ALA A 93 0.71 10.58 -10.25
C ALA A 93 2.08 11.27 -10.32
N ALA A 94 2.73 11.49 -9.17
CA ALA A 94 4.07 12.08 -9.09
C ALA A 94 5.17 11.03 -8.81
N ASN A 95 4.80 9.88 -8.27
CA ASN A 95 5.71 8.78 -7.99
C ASN A 95 5.01 7.44 -8.27
N PRO A 96 5.15 6.89 -9.49
CA PRO A 96 4.50 5.65 -9.91
C PRO A 96 4.84 4.42 -9.06
N GLU A 97 5.97 4.44 -8.33
CA GLU A 97 6.38 3.36 -7.43
C GLU A 97 5.55 3.30 -6.13
N ARG A 98 4.67 4.30 -5.89
CA ARG A 98 3.79 4.27 -4.72
C ARG A 98 2.70 3.20 -4.88
N PHE A 99 2.49 2.45 -3.80
CA PHE A 99 1.47 1.42 -3.70
C PHE A 99 1.67 0.21 -4.64
N THR A 100 2.93 -0.07 -5.01
CA THR A 100 3.31 -1.24 -5.85
C THR A 100 3.81 -2.44 -5.03
N ASP A 101 3.96 -2.29 -3.71
CA ASP A 101 4.45 -3.29 -2.77
C ASP A 101 3.64 -3.21 -1.47
N ALA A 102 2.76 -4.18 -1.25
CA ALA A 102 1.88 -4.24 -0.09
C ALA A 102 2.64 -4.30 1.24
N ALA A 103 3.74 -5.05 1.30
CA ALA A 103 4.52 -5.18 2.54
C ALA A 103 5.16 -3.83 2.92
N LYS A 104 5.66 -3.10 1.94
CA LYS A 104 6.20 -1.75 2.12
C LYS A 104 5.10 -0.77 2.55
N VAL A 105 3.91 -0.84 1.94
CA VAL A 105 2.76 -0.02 2.30
C VAL A 105 2.33 -0.27 3.75
N GLU A 106 2.17 -1.54 4.16
CA GLU A 106 1.83 -1.90 5.54
C GLU A 106 2.87 -1.43 6.55
N LYS A 107 4.15 -1.60 6.24
CA LYS A 107 5.24 -1.10 7.09
C LYS A 107 5.13 0.40 7.34
N TRP A 108 4.83 1.18 6.30
CA TRP A 108 4.75 2.63 6.42
C TRP A 108 3.46 3.08 7.10
N PHE A 109 2.31 2.46 6.86
CA PHE A 109 1.09 2.75 7.60
C PHE A 109 1.30 2.51 9.09
N ARG A 110 1.82 1.35 9.50
CA ARG A 110 2.09 1.05 10.90
C ARG A 110 2.94 2.11 11.59
N ARG A 111 4.04 2.52 10.95
CA ARG A 111 4.94 3.54 11.51
C ARG A 111 4.27 4.90 11.59
N ASN A 112 3.71 5.37 10.48
CA ASN A 112 3.19 6.73 10.37
C ASN A 112 1.90 6.91 11.18
N CYS A 113 1.01 5.93 11.20
CA CYS A 113 -0.18 5.97 12.04
C CYS A 113 0.19 5.99 13.53
N GLN A 114 1.19 5.17 13.93
CA GLN A 114 1.69 5.21 15.31
C GLN A 114 2.33 6.55 15.66
N ASP A 115 3.03 7.19 14.73
CA ASP A 115 3.68 8.48 14.98
C ASP A 115 2.67 9.64 15.02
N VAL A 116 1.59 9.61 14.23
CA VAL A 116 0.61 10.69 14.11
C VAL A 116 -0.60 10.45 15.02
N LEU A 117 -1.21 9.25 14.93
CA LEU A 117 -2.46 8.92 15.62
C LEU A 117 -2.24 8.25 16.98
N GLN A 118 -1.02 7.81 17.28
CA GLN A 118 -0.64 7.00 18.45
C GLN A 118 -1.39 5.65 18.52
N ARG A 119 -1.88 5.18 17.38
CA ARG A 119 -2.54 3.89 17.19
C ARG A 119 -2.30 3.39 15.77
N GLU A 120 -2.68 2.16 15.49
CA GLU A 120 -2.75 1.68 14.11
C GLU A 120 -3.93 2.34 13.36
N CYS A 121 -3.74 2.57 12.07
CA CYS A 121 -4.85 2.92 11.18
C CYS A 121 -5.75 1.70 10.96
N SER A 122 -7.05 1.89 10.97
CA SER A 122 -8.00 0.85 10.58
C SER A 122 -7.87 0.51 9.09
N ALA A 123 -8.41 -0.64 8.69
CA ALA A 123 -8.44 -1.02 7.28
C ALA A 123 -9.21 0.00 6.44
N GLN A 124 -10.33 0.53 6.95
CA GLN A 124 -11.08 1.60 6.29
C GLN A 124 -10.23 2.85 6.07
N GLU A 125 -9.53 3.33 7.10
CA GLU A 125 -8.65 4.51 7.01
C GLU A 125 -7.53 4.33 5.99
N LYS A 126 -6.92 3.14 5.92
CA LYS A 126 -5.89 2.82 4.91
C LYS A 126 -6.48 2.83 3.49
N GLY A 127 -7.65 2.25 3.31
CA GLY A 127 -8.36 2.25 2.03
C GLY A 127 -8.77 3.64 1.58
N ASP A 128 -9.36 4.45 2.47
CA ASP A 128 -9.77 5.83 2.23
C ASP A 128 -8.56 6.70 1.84
N PHE A 129 -7.44 6.52 2.53
CA PHE A 129 -6.20 7.23 2.25
C PHE A 129 -5.68 6.95 0.83
N ILE A 130 -5.64 5.68 0.41
CA ILE A 130 -5.21 5.31 -0.95
C ILE A 130 -6.22 5.81 -1.99
N ALA A 131 -7.53 5.74 -1.71
CA ALA A 131 -8.56 6.26 -2.60
C ALA A 131 -8.36 7.76 -2.87
N TRP A 132 -8.06 8.55 -1.84
CA TRP A 132 -7.74 9.97 -1.99
C TRP A 132 -6.47 10.21 -2.81
N LEU A 133 -5.35 9.56 -2.47
CA LEU A 133 -4.07 9.77 -3.18
C LEU A 133 -4.12 9.36 -4.64
N SER A 134 -4.94 8.36 -4.98
CA SER A 134 -5.15 7.90 -6.35
C SER A 134 -5.92 8.90 -7.22
N GLN A 135 -6.69 9.80 -6.59
CA GLN A 135 -7.43 10.87 -7.27
C GLN A 135 -6.65 12.19 -7.33
N ALA A 136 -5.53 12.33 -6.62
CA ALA A 136 -4.70 13.52 -6.62
C ALA A 136 -3.98 13.68 -7.97
N LYS A 137 -4.69 14.30 -8.94
CA LYS A 137 -4.19 14.59 -10.30
C LYS A 137 -3.25 15.80 -10.33
#